data_3e1e708a153d44654b288f0c425faabf
#
_entry.id   3e1e708a153d44654b288f0c425faabf
#
_cell.length_a   1.000
_cell.length_b   1.000
_cell.length_c   1.000
_cell.angle_alpha   90.00
_cell.angle_beta   90.00
_cell.angle_gamma   90.00
#
_symmetry.space_group_name_H-M   'P 1'
#
loop_
_entity.id
_entity.type
_entity.pdbx_description
1 polymer ?
#
loop_
_entity_poly.entity_id
_entity_poly.type
_entity_poly.pdbx_seq_one_letter_code
_entity_poly.pdbx_strand_id
1 'polypeptide(L)'
;HLRTPFVERVSRKVSLKDPQVSKETLKNWRGLSYAQLATAVTSLFAKDMKRSDIARLCETTYTPEVYCHGREGTDFKKIAPVVWLEKDFGILELSNGPTLAFKDMAMQYLGSLFEFVLARKETRLNILGATSGDTGSAAEYAMKGREGIQVFMLSPAGRMSKFQKAQMYSLQDKNIFNIAVQGSFDDAQDIVKAVSGDLTFKTEHHIGAVNSINWARIAAQVIYYFSAWLQATESEDEEVTFSVPSGNFGDVLAGWIAKQMGLPVARLIVATNENDVLYEFFRSGR
;
A
#
# COMPACT_ATOMS: atom_id res chain seq x y z
N HIS A 1 9.27 23.22 -7.29
CA HIS A 1 10.62 22.67 -6.98
C HIS A 1 10.65 22.14 -5.54
N LEU A 2 9.97 21.05 -5.26
CA LEU A 2 10.08 20.33 -3.99
C LEU A 2 11.17 19.26 -4.10
N ARG A 3 12.45 19.67 -4.05
CA ARG A 3 13.57 18.78 -3.75
C ARG A 3 13.70 18.68 -2.25
N THR A 4 12.87 17.87 -1.59
CA THR A 4 13.10 17.53 -0.20
C THR A 4 14.12 16.38 -0.11
N PRO A 5 14.92 16.30 0.96
CA PRO A 5 15.84 15.18 1.19
C PRO A 5 15.17 13.80 1.12
N PHE A 6 13.87 13.75 1.36
CA PHE A 6 13.04 12.55 1.24
C PHE A 6 12.87 12.14 -0.24
N VAL A 7 12.50 13.08 -1.11
CA VAL A 7 12.38 12.83 -2.57
C VAL A 7 13.73 12.44 -3.16
N GLU A 8 14.82 13.06 -2.73
CA GLU A 8 16.18 12.68 -3.17
C GLU A 8 16.60 11.30 -2.68
N ARG A 9 16.22 10.88 -1.48
CA ARG A 9 16.54 9.55 -0.96
C ARG A 9 15.73 8.46 -1.65
N VAL A 10 14.47 8.72 -1.97
CA VAL A 10 13.62 7.84 -2.79
C VAL A 10 14.14 7.82 -4.23
N SER A 11 14.51 8.96 -4.80
CA SER A 11 15.04 9.06 -6.16
C SER A 11 16.44 8.46 -6.35
N ARG A 12 17.28 8.39 -5.30
CA ARG A 12 18.60 7.74 -5.38
C ARG A 12 18.52 6.21 -5.37
N LYS A 13 17.45 5.61 -4.83
CA LYS A 13 17.25 4.15 -4.84
C LYS A 13 16.36 3.67 -5.98
N VAL A 14 15.56 4.57 -6.56
CA VAL A 14 14.69 4.32 -7.70
C VAL A 14 14.97 5.46 -8.68
N SER A 15 15.49 5.13 -9.83
CA SER A 15 15.58 6.10 -10.91
C SER A 15 14.16 6.47 -11.32
N LEU A 16 13.66 7.60 -10.83
CA LEU A 16 12.35 8.15 -11.23
C LEU A 16 12.34 8.61 -12.70
N LYS A 17 13.46 8.46 -13.42
CA LYS A 17 13.53 8.65 -14.88
C LYS A 17 13.06 7.43 -15.66
N ASP A 18 12.96 6.27 -15.01
CA ASP A 18 12.48 5.00 -15.54
C ASP A 18 11.65 4.32 -14.42
N PRO A 19 10.48 3.85 -14.66
CA PRO A 19 9.91 3.41 -15.93
C PRO A 19 8.96 4.44 -16.56
N GLN A 20 9.00 4.53 -17.88
CA GLN A 20 8.00 5.28 -18.64
C GLN A 20 7.01 4.35 -19.30
N VAL A 21 5.75 4.74 -19.30
CA VAL A 21 4.63 4.02 -19.93
C VAL A 21 4.13 4.85 -21.09
N SER A 22 4.23 4.30 -22.30
CA SER A 22 3.76 4.97 -23.52
C SER A 22 2.24 4.80 -23.68
N LYS A 23 1.61 5.64 -24.52
CA LYS A 23 0.21 5.48 -24.92
C LYS A 23 -0.06 4.09 -25.53
N GLU A 24 0.85 3.57 -26.34
CA GLU A 24 0.74 2.22 -26.87
C GLU A 24 0.75 1.16 -25.77
N THR A 25 1.59 1.33 -24.74
CA THR A 25 1.60 0.43 -23.59
C THR A 25 0.28 0.50 -22.83
N LEU A 26 -0.28 1.71 -22.60
CA LEU A 26 -1.59 1.88 -21.97
C LEU A 26 -2.69 1.19 -22.78
N LYS A 27 -2.67 1.34 -24.10
CA LYS A 27 -3.61 0.65 -25.00
C LYS A 27 -3.52 -0.88 -24.87
N ASN A 28 -2.29 -1.42 -24.81
CA ASN A 28 -2.08 -2.85 -24.65
C ASN A 28 -2.47 -3.37 -23.25
N TRP A 29 -2.58 -2.49 -22.26
CA TRP A 29 -3.02 -2.85 -20.92
C TRP A 29 -4.55 -2.85 -20.74
N ARG A 30 -5.31 -2.30 -21.72
CA ARG A 30 -6.77 -2.40 -21.69
C ARG A 30 -7.20 -3.87 -21.78
N GLY A 31 -8.12 -4.22 -20.92
CA GLY A 31 -8.61 -5.61 -20.83
C GLY A 31 -7.76 -6.56 -19.99
N LEU A 32 -6.62 -6.14 -19.46
CA LEU A 32 -5.89 -6.94 -18.47
C LEU A 32 -6.69 -7.06 -17.17
N SER A 33 -6.63 -8.24 -16.54
CA SER A 33 -7.09 -8.38 -15.17
C SER A 33 -6.22 -7.54 -14.22
N TYR A 34 -6.74 -7.25 -13.01
CA TYR A 34 -5.95 -6.50 -12.01
C TYR A 34 -4.60 -7.19 -11.71
N ALA A 35 -4.58 -8.52 -11.57
CA ALA A 35 -3.35 -9.28 -11.33
C ALA A 35 -2.36 -9.20 -12.50
N GLN A 36 -2.84 -9.22 -13.73
CA GLN A 36 -2.01 -9.04 -14.93
C GLN A 36 -1.44 -7.62 -15.02
N LEU A 37 -2.27 -6.61 -14.74
CA LEU A 37 -1.83 -5.21 -14.66
C LEU A 37 -0.81 -5.01 -13.54
N ALA A 38 -1.06 -5.60 -12.37
CA ALA A 38 -0.13 -5.59 -11.24
C ALA A 38 1.23 -6.21 -11.63
N THR A 39 1.21 -7.31 -12.36
CA THR A 39 2.42 -7.93 -12.91
C THR A 39 3.16 -7.00 -13.85
N ALA A 40 2.44 -6.35 -14.76
CA ALA A 40 3.03 -5.43 -15.74
C ALA A 40 3.70 -4.23 -15.04
N VAL A 41 2.97 -3.56 -14.15
CA VAL A 41 3.47 -2.39 -13.40
C VAL A 41 4.63 -2.77 -12.47
N THR A 42 4.49 -3.84 -11.69
CA THR A 42 5.54 -4.29 -10.75
C THR A 42 6.82 -4.67 -11.47
N SER A 43 6.74 -5.30 -12.63
CA SER A 43 7.92 -5.68 -13.44
C SER A 43 8.72 -4.47 -13.93
N LEU A 44 8.13 -3.29 -13.97
CA LEU A 44 8.86 -2.05 -14.30
C LEU A 44 9.79 -1.62 -13.17
N PHE A 45 9.46 -1.94 -11.93
CA PHE A 45 10.22 -1.58 -10.73
C PHE A 45 11.15 -2.69 -10.24
N ALA A 46 10.71 -3.93 -10.27
CA ALA A 46 11.42 -5.10 -9.74
C ALA A 46 12.19 -5.83 -10.84
N LYS A 47 13.17 -5.15 -11.44
CA LYS A 47 13.97 -5.67 -12.59
C LYS A 47 14.90 -6.84 -12.21
N ASP A 48 15.15 -7.03 -10.94
CA ASP A 48 15.95 -8.12 -10.36
C ASP A 48 15.13 -9.39 -10.09
N MET A 49 13.81 -9.33 -10.26
CA MET A 49 12.91 -10.47 -10.12
C MET A 49 12.51 -11.02 -11.49
N LYS A 50 12.35 -12.35 -11.59
CA LYS A 50 11.80 -12.98 -12.79
C LYS A 50 10.33 -12.59 -12.94
N ARG A 51 9.89 -12.22 -14.15
CA ARG A 51 8.51 -11.86 -14.44
C ARG A 51 7.51 -12.97 -14.05
N SER A 52 7.89 -14.23 -14.20
CA SER A 52 7.08 -15.38 -13.78
C SER A 52 6.83 -15.43 -12.27
N ASP A 53 7.84 -15.03 -11.47
CA ASP A 53 7.69 -14.97 -10.00
C ASP A 53 6.77 -13.80 -9.60
N ILE A 54 6.94 -12.64 -10.25
CA ILE A 54 6.05 -11.47 -10.05
C ILE A 54 4.60 -11.85 -10.44
N ALA A 55 4.41 -12.49 -11.58
CA ALA A 55 3.08 -12.93 -12.04
C ALA A 55 2.42 -13.84 -11.01
N ARG A 56 3.12 -14.88 -10.54
CA ARG A 56 2.61 -15.77 -9.50
C ARG A 56 2.23 -15.03 -8.21
N LEU A 57 3.07 -14.10 -7.74
CA LEU A 57 2.76 -13.29 -6.56
C LEU A 57 1.52 -12.43 -6.75
N CYS A 58 1.37 -11.79 -7.90
CA CYS A 58 0.19 -10.98 -8.21
C CYS A 58 -1.07 -11.83 -8.35
N GLU A 59 -1.01 -12.95 -9.05
CA GLU A 59 -2.13 -13.87 -9.27
C GLU A 59 -2.63 -14.51 -7.97
N THR A 60 -1.73 -14.82 -7.02
CA THR A 60 -2.13 -15.38 -5.72
C THR A 60 -2.57 -14.32 -4.71
N THR A 61 -2.22 -13.06 -4.93
CA THR A 61 -2.57 -11.96 -4.02
C THR A 61 -3.88 -11.27 -4.43
N TYR A 62 -3.99 -10.88 -5.70
CA TYR A 62 -5.11 -10.09 -6.19
C TYR A 62 -6.21 -10.99 -6.75
N THR A 63 -6.92 -11.66 -5.85
CA THR A 63 -7.99 -12.58 -6.18
C THR A 63 -9.33 -12.13 -5.61
N PRO A 64 -10.46 -12.51 -6.24
CA PRO A 64 -11.78 -12.20 -5.70
C PRO A 64 -12.03 -12.76 -4.29
N GLU A 65 -11.37 -13.86 -3.92
CA GLU A 65 -11.50 -14.46 -2.57
C GLU A 65 -10.86 -13.60 -1.49
N VAL A 66 -9.76 -12.90 -1.80
CA VAL A 66 -9.09 -11.97 -0.88
C VAL A 66 -9.81 -10.63 -0.82
N TYR A 67 -10.36 -10.18 -1.96
CA TYR A 67 -11.00 -8.86 -2.09
C TYR A 67 -12.52 -8.95 -2.26
N CYS A 68 -13.19 -9.73 -1.41
CA CYS A 68 -14.63 -10.01 -1.45
C CYS A 68 -15.44 -9.31 -0.36
N HIS A 69 -14.84 -8.38 0.39
CA HIS A 69 -15.47 -7.76 1.57
C HIS A 69 -16.13 -6.41 1.30
N GLY A 70 -16.31 -6.05 0.04
CA GLY A 70 -16.95 -4.80 -0.38
C GLY A 70 -18.47 -4.80 -0.22
N ARG A 71 -19.11 -3.79 -0.81
CA ARG A 71 -20.57 -3.64 -0.80
C ARG A 71 -21.25 -4.73 -1.64
N GLU A 72 -22.50 -5.02 -1.30
CA GLU A 72 -23.34 -5.88 -2.15
C GLU A 72 -23.44 -5.32 -3.59
N GLY A 73 -23.32 -6.18 -4.59
CA GLY A 73 -23.31 -5.79 -6.00
C GLY A 73 -21.93 -5.35 -6.55
N THR A 74 -20.89 -5.31 -5.73
CA THR A 74 -19.52 -5.03 -6.19
C THR A 74 -19.01 -6.15 -7.11
N ASP A 75 -18.45 -5.78 -8.27
CA ASP A 75 -17.74 -6.73 -9.13
C ASP A 75 -16.33 -7.01 -8.60
N PHE A 76 -16.23 -7.99 -7.71
CA PHE A 76 -14.97 -8.37 -7.08
C PHE A 76 -13.90 -8.90 -8.05
N LYS A 77 -14.25 -9.26 -9.28
CA LYS A 77 -13.27 -9.65 -10.31
C LYS A 77 -12.35 -8.49 -10.69
N LYS A 78 -12.83 -7.26 -10.50
CA LYS A 78 -12.04 -6.04 -10.76
C LYS A 78 -11.06 -5.72 -9.64
N ILE A 79 -11.15 -6.35 -8.47
CA ILE A 79 -10.33 -6.09 -7.26
C ILE A 79 -10.51 -4.66 -6.72
N ALA A 80 -10.28 -3.66 -7.56
CA ALA A 80 -10.47 -2.23 -7.30
C ALA A 80 -11.41 -1.64 -8.36
N PRO A 81 -12.73 -1.86 -8.27
CA PRO A 81 -13.69 -1.37 -9.24
C PRO A 81 -13.89 0.14 -9.14
N VAL A 82 -14.15 0.78 -10.28
CA VAL A 82 -14.71 2.13 -10.34
C VAL A 82 -16.22 2.02 -10.33
N VAL A 83 -16.87 2.62 -9.35
CA VAL A 83 -18.33 2.72 -9.23
C VAL A 83 -18.75 4.12 -9.64
N TRP A 84 -19.52 4.21 -10.71
CA TRP A 84 -20.00 5.48 -11.22
C TRP A 84 -21.19 5.97 -10.40
N LEU A 85 -21.08 7.19 -9.88
CA LEU A 85 -22.19 7.89 -9.22
C LEU A 85 -22.95 8.77 -10.20
N GLU A 86 -22.23 9.39 -11.13
CA GLU A 86 -22.72 10.23 -12.21
C GLU A 86 -21.88 10.01 -13.47
N LYS A 87 -22.27 10.61 -14.58
CA LYS A 87 -21.64 10.38 -15.90
C LYS A 87 -20.11 10.50 -15.87
N ASP A 88 -19.57 11.53 -15.20
CA ASP A 88 -18.12 11.83 -15.18
C ASP A 88 -17.56 11.83 -13.75
N PHE A 89 -18.29 11.22 -12.82
CA PHE A 89 -17.90 11.14 -11.42
C PHE A 89 -18.06 9.73 -10.85
N GLY A 90 -16.95 9.14 -10.48
CA GLY A 90 -16.89 7.78 -9.94
C GLY A 90 -16.07 7.67 -8.66
N ILE A 91 -16.27 6.59 -7.93
CA ILE A 91 -15.49 6.22 -6.76
C ILE A 91 -14.67 4.97 -7.10
N LEU A 92 -13.35 5.06 -6.93
CA LEU A 92 -12.48 3.90 -6.93
C LEU A 92 -12.59 3.20 -5.57
N GLU A 93 -13.17 2.00 -5.55
CA GLU A 93 -13.31 1.22 -4.33
C GLU A 93 -12.03 0.47 -3.99
N LEU A 94 -11.37 0.86 -2.90
CA LEU A 94 -10.13 0.25 -2.40
C LEU A 94 -10.32 -0.51 -1.09
N SER A 95 -11.55 -0.51 -0.54
CA SER A 95 -11.88 -1.08 0.77
C SER A 95 -12.52 -2.47 0.67
N ASN A 96 -12.18 -3.25 -0.34
CA ASN A 96 -12.73 -4.58 -0.58
C ASN A 96 -11.89 -5.71 0.04
N GLY A 97 -10.76 -5.37 0.64
CA GLY A 97 -9.85 -6.32 1.27
C GLY A 97 -10.28 -6.76 2.67
N PRO A 98 -9.51 -7.67 3.31
CA PRO A 98 -9.90 -8.33 4.56
C PRO A 98 -10.11 -7.40 5.75
N THR A 99 -9.49 -6.21 5.75
CA THR A 99 -9.65 -5.24 6.86
C THR A 99 -10.51 -4.04 6.50
N LEU A 100 -11.06 -4.00 5.30
CA LEU A 100 -11.86 -2.90 4.77
C LEU A 100 -11.10 -1.57 4.69
N ALA A 101 -9.79 -1.61 4.72
CA ALA A 101 -8.91 -0.46 4.55
C ALA A 101 -8.17 -0.53 3.22
N PHE A 102 -8.00 0.60 2.53
CA PHE A 102 -7.24 0.67 1.28
C PHE A 102 -5.81 0.11 1.41
N LYS A 103 -5.30 0.06 2.63
CA LYS A 103 -3.98 -0.47 2.96
C LYS A 103 -3.83 -1.94 2.60
N ASP A 104 -4.93 -2.70 2.56
CA ASP A 104 -4.93 -4.10 2.13
C ASP A 104 -4.37 -4.26 0.72
N MET A 105 -4.64 -3.31 -0.19
CA MET A 105 -4.14 -3.35 -1.56
C MET A 105 -2.62 -3.49 -1.65
N ALA A 106 -1.91 -2.85 -0.73
CA ALA A 106 -0.45 -2.93 -0.68
C ALA A 106 0.05 -4.00 0.31
N MET A 107 -0.63 -4.18 1.45
CA MET A 107 -0.17 -5.08 2.50
C MET A 107 -0.26 -6.54 2.11
N GLN A 108 -1.34 -6.96 1.43
CA GLN A 108 -1.48 -8.34 0.97
C GLN A 108 -0.35 -8.71 0.00
N TYR A 109 -0.02 -7.81 -0.92
CA TYR A 109 1.12 -8.01 -1.83
C TYR A 109 2.46 -8.03 -1.08
N LEU A 110 2.65 -7.13 -0.12
CA LEU A 110 3.87 -7.08 0.69
C LEU A 110 4.08 -8.38 1.49
N GLY A 111 3.00 -8.96 2.04
CA GLY A 111 3.05 -10.25 2.74
C GLY A 111 3.53 -11.37 1.82
N SER A 112 2.96 -11.48 0.65
CA SER A 112 3.36 -12.48 -0.37
C SER A 112 4.81 -12.28 -0.83
N LEU A 113 5.22 -11.02 -1.02
CA LEU A 113 6.60 -10.67 -1.42
C LEU A 113 7.61 -11.00 -0.33
N PHE A 114 7.31 -10.71 0.94
CA PHE A 114 8.20 -11.03 2.06
C PHE A 114 8.40 -12.54 2.19
N GLU A 115 7.32 -13.31 2.23
CA GLU A 115 7.39 -14.76 2.31
C GLU A 115 8.24 -15.35 1.18
N PHE A 116 8.03 -14.89 -0.06
CA PHE A 116 8.82 -15.31 -1.22
C PHE A 116 10.31 -14.98 -1.09
N VAL A 117 10.65 -13.78 -0.63
CA VAL A 117 12.05 -13.34 -0.48
C VAL A 117 12.74 -14.05 0.67
N LEU A 118 12.03 -14.24 1.80
CA LEU A 118 12.56 -14.90 2.98
C LEU A 118 12.85 -16.39 2.71
N ALA A 119 11.93 -17.08 2.03
CA ALA A 119 12.14 -18.47 1.60
C ALA A 119 13.39 -18.63 0.74
N ARG A 120 13.62 -17.70 -0.21
CA ARG A 120 14.82 -17.73 -1.07
C ARG A 120 16.13 -17.45 -0.34
N LYS A 121 16.06 -16.64 0.72
CA LYS A 121 17.23 -16.25 1.52
C LYS A 121 17.44 -17.14 2.73
N GLU A 122 16.59 -18.15 2.94
CA GLU A 122 16.60 -19.04 4.09
C GLU A 122 16.70 -18.25 5.41
N THR A 123 15.92 -17.18 5.52
CA THR A 123 15.95 -16.27 6.67
C THR A 123 14.55 -15.99 7.18
N ARG A 124 14.46 -15.26 8.28
CA ARG A 124 13.21 -14.87 8.94
C ARG A 124 13.12 -13.36 9.10
N LEU A 125 11.94 -12.86 9.38
CA LEU A 125 11.65 -11.45 9.61
C LEU A 125 10.72 -11.29 10.82
N ASN A 126 11.14 -10.46 11.77
CA ASN A 126 10.32 -10.02 12.88
C ASN A 126 9.85 -8.60 12.58
N ILE A 127 8.58 -8.44 12.26
CA ILE A 127 7.97 -7.14 11.99
C ILE A 127 7.62 -6.51 13.33
N LEU A 128 8.21 -5.37 13.63
CA LEU A 128 7.87 -4.56 14.79
C LEU A 128 7.19 -3.27 14.32
N GLY A 129 6.01 -3.00 14.84
CA GLY A 129 5.24 -1.82 14.46
C GLY A 129 4.44 -1.24 15.62
N ALA A 130 4.12 0.05 15.52
CA ALA A 130 3.13 0.70 16.35
C ALA A 130 1.93 1.09 15.49
N THR A 131 0.75 0.93 16.03
CA THR A 131 -0.50 1.25 15.34
C THR A 131 -1.53 1.88 16.24
N SER A 132 -2.35 2.74 15.66
CA SER A 132 -3.59 3.21 16.27
C SER A 132 -4.84 2.65 15.58
N GLY A 133 -4.64 1.74 14.60
CA GLY A 133 -5.76 1.15 13.85
C GLY A 133 -5.39 0.45 12.55
N ASP A 134 -5.82 0.99 11.41
CA ASP A 134 -5.83 0.33 10.09
C ASP A 134 -4.50 -0.25 9.61
N THR A 135 -3.37 0.39 9.92
CA THR A 135 -2.07 -0.12 9.47
C THR A 135 -1.70 -1.43 10.17
N GLY A 136 -2.02 -1.53 11.47
CA GLY A 136 -1.78 -2.74 12.25
C GLY A 136 -2.64 -3.89 11.76
N SER A 137 -3.97 -3.68 11.68
CA SER A 137 -4.87 -4.72 11.20
C SER A 137 -4.52 -5.18 9.79
N ALA A 138 -4.25 -4.27 8.85
CA ALA A 138 -3.85 -4.64 7.49
C ALA A 138 -2.53 -5.42 7.45
N ALA A 139 -1.55 -5.06 8.30
CA ALA A 139 -0.28 -5.78 8.39
C ALA A 139 -0.47 -7.19 8.95
N GLU A 140 -1.22 -7.34 10.04
CA GLU A 140 -1.50 -8.63 10.66
C GLU A 140 -2.26 -9.57 9.73
N TYR A 141 -3.32 -9.08 9.08
CA TYR A 141 -4.08 -9.88 8.11
C TYR A 141 -3.27 -10.28 6.88
N ALA A 142 -2.32 -9.46 6.47
CA ALA A 142 -1.42 -9.77 5.36
C ALA A 142 -0.33 -10.79 5.73
N MET A 143 0.08 -10.82 6.99
CA MET A 143 1.22 -11.63 7.46
C MET A 143 0.81 -12.87 8.26
N LYS A 144 -0.45 -12.97 8.69
CA LYS A 144 -0.93 -14.11 9.47
C LYS A 144 -0.70 -15.44 8.75
N GLY A 145 -0.21 -16.44 9.48
CA GLY A 145 0.02 -17.77 8.96
C GLY A 145 1.18 -17.91 7.98
N ARG A 146 1.91 -16.81 7.64
CA ARG A 146 3.03 -16.88 6.70
C ARG A 146 4.29 -17.39 7.36
N GLU A 147 4.99 -18.28 6.66
CA GLU A 147 6.24 -18.86 7.14
C GLU A 147 7.38 -17.83 7.18
N GLY A 148 8.23 -17.93 8.20
CA GLY A 148 9.39 -17.05 8.36
C GLY A 148 9.07 -15.63 8.82
N ILE A 149 7.81 -15.29 9.07
CA ILE A 149 7.37 -13.95 9.50
C ILE A 149 6.72 -14.04 10.87
N GLN A 150 7.14 -13.16 11.78
CA GLN A 150 6.44 -12.88 13.04
C GLN A 150 6.09 -11.39 13.09
N VAL A 151 4.93 -11.06 13.64
CA VAL A 151 4.44 -9.69 13.76
C VAL A 151 4.23 -9.33 15.21
N PHE A 152 4.91 -8.30 15.67
CA PHE A 152 4.77 -7.69 17.00
C PHE A 152 4.18 -6.30 16.82
N MET A 153 2.89 -6.15 17.15
CA MET A 153 2.19 -4.90 16.95
C MET A 153 1.85 -4.24 18.28
N LEU A 154 2.44 -3.08 18.52
CA LEU A 154 2.22 -2.27 19.70
C LEU A 154 1.03 -1.34 19.45
N SER A 155 0.11 -1.27 20.40
CA SER A 155 -1.03 -0.36 20.33
C SER A 155 -1.33 0.29 21.69
N PRO A 156 -1.86 1.52 21.71
CA PRO A 156 -2.19 2.21 22.95
C PRO A 156 -3.37 1.54 23.63
N ALA A 157 -3.19 1.15 24.89
CA ALA A 157 -4.22 0.48 25.68
C ALA A 157 -5.48 1.32 25.81
N GLY A 158 -6.63 0.76 25.41
CA GLY A 158 -7.93 1.39 25.52
C GLY A 158 -8.21 2.57 24.58
N ARG A 159 -7.30 2.90 23.63
CA ARG A 159 -7.44 4.07 22.74
C ARG A 159 -7.72 3.74 21.28
N MET A 160 -7.86 2.48 20.94
CA MET A 160 -8.27 2.04 19.60
C MET A 160 -9.79 1.98 19.50
N SER A 161 -10.33 2.15 18.28
CA SER A 161 -11.75 1.90 18.03
C SER A 161 -12.11 0.44 18.34
N LYS A 162 -13.36 0.20 18.75
CA LYS A 162 -13.84 -1.16 19.06
C LYS A 162 -13.70 -2.09 17.86
N PHE A 163 -13.94 -1.57 16.66
CA PHE A 163 -13.86 -2.32 15.42
C PHE A 163 -12.41 -2.76 15.11
N GLN A 164 -11.46 -1.81 15.11
CA GLN A 164 -10.06 -2.10 14.84
C GLN A 164 -9.44 -3.02 15.89
N LYS A 165 -9.82 -2.82 17.17
CA LYS A 165 -9.43 -3.72 18.25
C LYS A 165 -9.94 -5.13 17.99
N ALA A 166 -11.21 -5.28 17.59
CA ALA A 166 -11.80 -6.58 17.31
C ALA A 166 -11.09 -7.26 16.13
N GLN A 167 -10.78 -6.53 15.06
CA GLN A 167 -10.01 -7.07 13.93
C GLN A 167 -8.66 -7.65 14.36
N MET A 168 -7.86 -6.90 15.12
CA MET A 168 -6.51 -7.31 15.49
C MET A 168 -6.51 -8.41 16.56
N TYR A 169 -7.25 -8.20 17.64
CA TYR A 169 -7.20 -9.09 18.81
C TYR A 169 -8.01 -10.38 18.64
N SER A 170 -8.78 -10.52 17.56
CA SER A 170 -9.46 -11.78 17.23
C SER A 170 -8.56 -12.78 16.51
N LEU A 171 -7.41 -12.35 16.00
CA LEU A 171 -6.47 -13.24 15.32
C LEU A 171 -5.84 -14.22 16.30
N GLN A 172 -5.88 -15.51 15.95
CA GLN A 172 -5.33 -16.61 16.75
C GLN A 172 -4.08 -17.24 16.11
N ASP A 173 -3.56 -16.59 15.08
CA ASP A 173 -2.39 -17.08 14.34
C ASP A 173 -1.14 -16.99 15.22
N LYS A 174 -0.37 -18.08 15.26
CA LYS A 174 0.78 -18.24 16.15
C LYS A 174 1.92 -17.26 15.90
N ASN A 175 1.91 -16.60 14.77
CA ASN A 175 2.92 -15.63 14.37
C ASN A 175 2.47 -14.15 14.55
N ILE A 176 1.31 -13.92 15.17
CA ILE A 176 0.77 -12.56 15.42
C ILE A 176 0.75 -12.29 16.94
N PHE A 177 1.41 -11.21 17.34
CA PHE A 177 1.55 -10.80 18.73
C PHE A 177 1.08 -9.35 18.90
N ASN A 178 -0.08 -9.18 19.53
CA ASN A 178 -0.64 -7.88 19.88
C ASN A 178 -0.19 -7.47 21.29
N ILE A 179 0.46 -6.31 21.40
CA ILE A 179 1.01 -5.79 22.66
C ILE A 179 0.32 -4.46 22.99
N ALA A 180 -0.45 -4.45 24.07
CA ALA A 180 -1.09 -3.23 24.58
C ALA A 180 -0.09 -2.45 25.45
N VAL A 181 0.24 -1.22 25.05
CA VAL A 181 1.13 -0.32 25.78
C VAL A 181 0.30 0.65 26.61
N GLN A 182 0.62 0.77 27.91
CA GLN A 182 0.03 1.80 28.76
C GLN A 182 0.62 3.16 28.37
N GLY A 183 -0.14 3.94 27.59
CA GLY A 183 0.32 5.22 27.05
C GLY A 183 -0.46 5.67 25.82
N SER A 184 0.14 6.57 25.10
CA SER A 184 -0.35 7.09 23.81
C SER A 184 0.17 6.26 22.62
N PHE A 185 -0.31 6.59 21.42
CA PHE A 185 0.28 6.07 20.19
C PHE A 185 1.74 6.48 20.02
N ASP A 186 2.07 7.70 20.44
CA ASP A 186 3.45 8.22 20.36
C ASP A 186 4.39 7.45 21.30
N ASP A 187 3.94 7.07 22.50
CA ASP A 187 4.73 6.21 23.39
C ASP A 187 5.02 4.84 22.76
N ALA A 188 4.03 4.23 22.12
CA ALA A 188 4.22 2.98 21.39
C ALA A 188 5.20 3.16 20.21
N GLN A 189 5.09 4.29 19.50
CA GLN A 189 5.98 4.63 18.38
C GLN A 189 7.42 4.86 18.83
N ASP A 190 7.62 5.47 19.99
CA ASP A 190 8.96 5.76 20.53
C ASP A 190 9.67 4.46 20.93
N ILE A 191 8.95 3.47 21.45
CA ILE A 191 9.49 2.12 21.67
C ILE A 191 9.98 1.52 20.34
N VAL A 192 9.14 1.56 19.29
CA VAL A 192 9.51 1.04 17.97
C VAL A 192 10.72 1.78 17.38
N LYS A 193 10.80 3.11 17.57
CA LYS A 193 11.95 3.91 17.11
C LYS A 193 13.21 3.54 17.87
N ALA A 194 13.13 3.39 19.20
CA ALA A 194 14.26 3.01 20.03
C ALA A 194 14.84 1.65 19.62
N VAL A 195 13.99 0.65 19.47
CA VAL A 195 14.39 -0.70 19.00
C VAL A 195 14.96 -0.65 17.58
N SER A 196 14.34 0.11 16.68
CA SER A 196 14.80 0.24 15.30
C SER A 196 16.11 1.04 15.18
N GLY A 197 16.42 1.87 16.15
CA GLY A 197 17.65 2.66 16.24
C GLY A 197 18.85 1.85 16.74
N ASP A 198 18.62 0.78 17.50
CA ASP A 198 19.66 -0.16 17.90
C ASP A 198 19.95 -1.12 16.73
N LEU A 199 20.98 -0.79 15.96
CA LEU A 199 21.34 -1.55 14.75
C LEU A 199 21.82 -2.96 15.07
N THR A 200 22.45 -3.17 16.22
CA THR A 200 22.93 -4.49 16.66
C THR A 200 21.74 -5.39 16.96
N PHE A 201 20.85 -4.94 17.83
CA PHE A 201 19.62 -5.66 18.18
C PHE A 201 18.74 -5.91 16.96
N LYS A 202 18.56 -4.89 16.11
CA LYS A 202 17.78 -4.99 14.88
C LYS A 202 18.31 -6.07 13.93
N THR A 203 19.64 -6.16 13.80
CA THR A 203 20.27 -7.15 12.89
C THR A 203 20.20 -8.54 13.50
N GLU A 204 20.54 -8.71 14.77
CA GLU A 204 20.50 -9.99 15.48
C GLU A 204 19.11 -10.62 15.48
N HIS A 205 18.09 -9.80 15.70
CA HIS A 205 16.70 -10.24 15.77
C HIS A 205 15.93 -10.10 14.45
N HIS A 206 16.59 -9.79 13.32
CA HIS A 206 15.98 -9.64 12.00
C HIS A 206 14.75 -8.71 12.01
N ILE A 207 14.85 -7.56 12.67
CA ILE A 207 13.72 -6.64 12.82
C ILE A 207 13.50 -5.83 11.56
N GLY A 208 12.26 -5.87 11.04
CA GLY A 208 11.79 -5.07 9.92
C GLY A 208 10.55 -4.25 10.29
N ALA A 209 10.13 -3.42 9.36
CA ALA A 209 8.97 -2.56 9.52
C ALA A 209 8.09 -2.55 8.27
N VAL A 210 6.80 -2.32 8.48
CA VAL A 210 5.78 -2.20 7.42
C VAL A 210 5.14 -0.81 7.42
N ASN A 211 5.94 0.22 7.61
CA ASN A 211 5.47 1.60 7.68
C ASN A 211 5.04 2.17 6.33
N SER A 212 4.41 3.35 6.34
CA SER A 212 3.84 4.00 5.15
C SER A 212 4.86 4.36 4.07
N ILE A 213 6.15 4.49 4.43
CA ILE A 213 7.23 4.86 3.51
C ILE A 213 7.94 3.65 2.89
N ASN A 214 7.45 2.44 3.13
CA ASN A 214 7.98 1.24 2.49
C ASN A 214 7.74 1.31 0.98
N TRP A 215 8.83 1.23 0.19
CA TRP A 215 8.75 1.39 -1.26
C TRP A 215 7.84 0.36 -1.94
N ALA A 216 7.87 -0.90 -1.51
CA ALA A 216 7.01 -1.93 -2.10
C ALA A 216 5.52 -1.63 -1.87
N ARG A 217 5.18 -1.00 -0.74
CA ARG A 217 3.82 -0.52 -0.49
C ARG A 217 3.42 0.59 -1.46
N ILE A 218 4.31 1.56 -1.70
CA ILE A 218 4.04 2.67 -2.64
C ILE A 218 3.91 2.10 -4.06
N ALA A 219 4.81 1.23 -4.50
CA ALA A 219 4.76 0.61 -5.81
C ALA A 219 3.46 -0.18 -6.04
N ALA A 220 2.99 -0.92 -5.04
CA ALA A 220 1.70 -1.61 -5.10
C ALA A 220 0.50 -0.64 -5.19
N GLN A 221 0.62 0.56 -4.64
CA GLN A 221 -0.41 1.59 -4.75
C GLN A 221 -0.44 2.27 -6.12
N VAL A 222 0.66 2.32 -6.84
CA VAL A 222 0.69 2.83 -8.22
C VAL A 222 -0.26 2.05 -9.13
N ILE A 223 -0.43 0.76 -8.88
CA ILE A 223 -1.22 -0.15 -9.73
C ILE A 223 -2.67 0.30 -9.84
N TYR A 224 -3.31 0.66 -8.73
CA TYR A 224 -4.72 1.02 -8.76
C TYR A 224 -5.00 2.37 -9.43
N TYR A 225 -4.04 3.27 -9.54
CA TYR A 225 -4.18 4.48 -10.37
C TYR A 225 -4.24 4.13 -11.86
N PHE A 226 -3.37 3.22 -12.31
CA PHE A 226 -3.47 2.70 -13.67
C PHE A 226 -4.79 1.95 -13.89
N SER A 227 -5.20 1.09 -12.95
CA SER A 227 -6.45 0.36 -13.02
C SER A 227 -7.67 1.29 -13.09
N ALA A 228 -7.70 2.33 -12.26
CA ALA A 228 -8.77 3.32 -12.26
C ALA A 228 -8.85 4.09 -13.58
N TRP A 229 -7.71 4.54 -14.09
CA TRP A 229 -7.66 5.25 -15.37
C TRP A 229 -8.14 4.36 -16.53
N LEU A 230 -7.67 3.11 -16.59
CA LEU A 230 -8.11 2.14 -17.63
C LEU A 230 -9.60 1.83 -17.57
N GLN A 231 -10.23 1.89 -16.39
CA GLN A 231 -11.66 1.72 -16.21
C GLN A 231 -12.46 2.98 -16.50
N ALA A 232 -11.86 4.15 -16.33
CA ALA A 232 -12.53 5.44 -16.43
C ALA A 232 -12.45 6.08 -17.82
N THR A 233 -11.61 5.55 -18.71
CA THR A 233 -11.35 6.15 -20.03
C THR A 233 -11.52 5.13 -21.15
N GLU A 234 -11.87 5.62 -22.33
CA GLU A 234 -12.00 4.80 -23.55
C GLU A 234 -10.79 4.98 -24.49
N SER A 235 -10.09 6.11 -24.37
CA SER A 235 -8.93 6.43 -25.21
C SER A 235 -7.72 6.87 -24.40
N GLU A 236 -6.53 6.84 -25.03
CA GLU A 236 -5.25 7.20 -24.42
C GLU A 236 -5.02 8.73 -24.37
N ASP A 237 -5.95 9.52 -24.90
CA ASP A 237 -5.93 10.98 -24.88
C ASP A 237 -6.76 11.58 -23.73
N GLU A 238 -7.54 10.76 -23.05
CA GLU A 238 -8.37 11.19 -21.94
C GLU A 238 -7.58 11.35 -20.65
N GLU A 239 -7.85 12.40 -19.91
CA GLU A 239 -7.23 12.69 -18.64
C GLU A 239 -8.21 12.46 -17.47
N VAL A 240 -7.71 11.96 -16.35
CA VAL A 240 -8.49 11.75 -15.12
C VAL A 240 -7.97 12.64 -14.00
N THR A 241 -8.88 13.25 -13.25
CA THR A 241 -8.57 13.92 -11.99
C THR A 241 -8.87 12.99 -10.83
N PHE A 242 -7.90 12.77 -9.94
CA PHE A 242 -8.09 11.97 -8.73
C PHE A 242 -8.19 12.89 -7.51
N SER A 243 -9.27 12.73 -6.73
CA SER A 243 -9.40 13.30 -5.39
C SER A 243 -9.03 12.24 -4.37
N VAL A 244 -7.98 12.49 -3.60
CA VAL A 244 -7.35 11.50 -2.73
C VAL A 244 -7.40 11.96 -1.28
N PRO A 245 -8.21 11.33 -0.42
CA PRO A 245 -8.16 11.56 1.01
C PRO A 245 -6.85 10.97 1.56
N SER A 246 -5.89 11.82 1.92
CA SER A 246 -4.55 11.41 2.27
C SER A 246 -4.06 12.14 3.51
N GLY A 247 -3.87 11.38 4.62
CA GLY A 247 -3.20 11.89 5.84
C GLY A 247 -1.68 11.70 5.78
N ASN A 248 -1.22 10.47 5.45
CA ASN A 248 0.20 10.09 5.44
C ASN A 248 0.88 10.29 4.07
N PHE A 249 0.24 10.93 3.13
CA PHE A 249 0.72 11.24 1.78
C PHE A 249 1.08 10.04 0.89
N GLY A 250 1.10 8.81 1.39
CA GLY A 250 1.54 7.61 0.66
C GLY A 250 0.70 7.33 -0.57
N ASP A 251 -0.62 7.43 -0.46
CA ASP A 251 -1.57 7.20 -1.54
C ASP A 251 -1.39 8.23 -2.67
N VAL A 252 -1.48 9.51 -2.37
CA VAL A 252 -1.33 10.57 -3.38
C VAL A 252 0.08 10.59 -4.00
N LEU A 253 1.10 10.18 -3.26
CA LEU A 253 2.46 9.99 -3.80
C LEU A 253 2.48 8.90 -4.87
N ALA A 254 1.76 7.79 -4.66
CA ALA A 254 1.63 6.76 -5.67
C ALA A 254 0.92 7.27 -6.95
N GLY A 255 -0.11 8.11 -6.81
CA GLY A 255 -0.75 8.80 -7.91
C GLY A 255 0.20 9.76 -8.66
N TRP A 256 1.04 10.48 -7.93
CA TRP A 256 2.06 11.34 -8.53
C TRP A 256 3.10 10.52 -9.30
N ILE A 257 3.53 9.39 -8.76
CA ILE A 257 4.45 8.46 -9.45
C ILE A 257 3.80 7.93 -10.73
N ALA A 258 2.54 7.48 -10.67
CA ALA A 258 1.80 7.05 -11.86
C ALA A 258 1.78 8.15 -12.95
N LYS A 259 1.52 9.40 -12.57
CA LYS A 259 1.61 10.56 -13.47
C LYS A 259 3.00 10.74 -14.05
N GLN A 260 4.06 10.62 -13.25
CA GLN A 260 5.45 10.73 -13.73
C GLN A 260 5.83 9.57 -14.67
N MET A 261 5.20 8.40 -14.52
CA MET A 261 5.36 7.26 -15.42
C MET A 261 4.65 7.45 -16.77
N GLY A 262 3.84 8.50 -16.94
CA GLY A 262 3.15 8.80 -18.17
C GLY A 262 1.65 8.49 -18.15
N LEU A 263 1.06 8.13 -16.98
CA LEU A 263 -0.39 8.02 -16.86
C LEU A 263 -1.03 9.40 -17.09
N PRO A 264 -2.05 9.55 -17.96
CA PRO A 264 -2.72 10.81 -18.22
C PRO A 264 -3.57 11.26 -17.02
N VAL A 265 -2.93 11.91 -16.06
CA VAL A 265 -3.55 12.45 -14.86
C VAL A 265 -3.57 13.98 -14.98
N ALA A 266 -4.76 14.57 -15.11
CA ALA A 266 -4.92 16.02 -15.17
C ALA A 266 -4.49 16.65 -13.84
N ARG A 267 -5.10 16.20 -12.72
CA ARG A 267 -4.84 16.71 -11.37
C ARG A 267 -4.86 15.62 -10.32
N LEU A 268 -4.09 15.85 -9.25
CA LEU A 268 -4.21 15.15 -7.98
C LEU A 268 -4.70 16.17 -6.95
N ILE A 269 -5.86 15.93 -6.38
CA ILE A 269 -6.46 16.78 -5.34
C ILE A 269 -6.22 16.09 -4.01
N VAL A 270 -5.50 16.74 -3.11
CA VAL A 270 -5.31 16.24 -1.74
C VAL A 270 -6.50 16.68 -0.91
N ALA A 271 -7.36 15.73 -0.57
CA ALA A 271 -8.51 15.99 0.27
C ALA A 271 -8.10 15.80 1.76
N THR A 272 -8.31 16.85 2.55
CA THR A 272 -8.03 16.84 3.99
C THR A 272 -9.33 17.06 4.78
N ASN A 273 -9.34 16.61 6.02
CA ASN A 273 -10.35 16.95 7.00
C ASN A 273 -9.85 18.10 7.90
N GLU A 274 -10.30 18.18 9.14
CA GLU A 274 -9.85 19.17 10.13
C GLU A 274 -8.33 19.12 10.40
N ASN A 275 -7.70 17.97 10.14
CA ASN A 275 -6.24 17.85 10.12
C ASN A 275 -5.72 18.28 8.75
N ASP A 276 -5.49 19.58 8.60
CA ASP A 276 -5.15 20.23 7.32
C ASP A 276 -3.65 20.49 7.12
N VAL A 277 -2.79 19.77 7.83
CA VAL A 277 -1.31 19.91 7.76
C VAL A 277 -0.81 19.89 6.31
N LEU A 278 -1.37 19.01 5.46
CA LEU A 278 -0.99 18.95 4.05
C LEU A 278 -1.45 20.20 3.28
N TYR A 279 -2.65 20.73 3.56
CA TYR A 279 -3.12 21.96 2.97
C TYR A 279 -2.19 23.12 3.33
N GLU A 280 -1.85 23.29 4.60
CA GLU A 280 -0.93 24.31 5.08
C GLU A 280 0.46 24.16 4.45
N PHE A 281 0.97 22.92 4.34
CA PHE A 281 2.24 22.65 3.67
C PHE A 281 2.24 23.11 2.20
N PHE A 282 1.19 22.77 1.44
CA PHE A 282 1.11 23.18 0.02
C PHE A 282 0.90 24.68 -0.14
N ARG A 283 0.24 25.34 0.82
CA ARG A 283 0.01 26.80 0.81
C ARG A 283 1.26 27.59 1.18
N SER A 284 2.00 27.15 2.17
CA SER A 284 3.11 27.91 2.79
C SER A 284 4.50 27.37 2.44
N GLY A 285 4.60 26.13 2.03
CA GLY A 285 5.88 25.43 1.82
C GLY A 285 6.58 25.01 3.11
N ARG A 286 5.86 25.02 4.24
CA ARG A 286 6.40 24.72 5.57
C ARG A 286 5.55 23.67 6.27
#